data_6c478b319539efcb7a87380c33541abc
#
_entry.id   6c478b319539efcb7a87380c33541abc
#
_cell.length_a   1.000
_cell.length_b   1.000
_cell.length_c   1.000
_cell.angle_alpha   90.00
_cell.angle_beta   90.00
_cell.angle_gamma   90.00
#
_symmetry.space_group_name_H-M   'P 1'
#
loop_
_entity.id
_entity.type
_entity.pdbx_description
1 polymer ?
#
loop_
_entity_poly.entity_id
_entity_poly.type
_entity_poly.pdbx_seq_one_letter_code
_entity_poly.pdbx_strand_id
1 'polypeptide(L)'
;MDLRNLDLKMEPMSFDGVILSNVLDVMPKDISTTVIDDLERVLKPGGYWFIKMNPYYSKEELESFEYKNAGNNIYEKDHIMRLRQATTNYWKEKFARFGKETIYLEFEYPWQEGMNRLLVYQS
;
A
#
# COMPACT_ATOMS: atom_id res chain seq x y z
N MET A 1 5.89 13.62 -6.79
CA MET A 1 5.36 14.25 -5.55
C MET A 1 5.87 13.48 -4.34
N ASP A 2 6.30 14.18 -3.32
CA ASP A 2 6.69 13.55 -2.05
C ASP A 2 5.45 13.42 -1.17
N LEU A 3 4.98 12.17 -0.99
CA LEU A 3 3.77 11.89 -0.23
C LEU A 3 3.87 12.24 1.25
N ARG A 4 5.09 12.40 1.78
CA ARG A 4 5.29 12.75 3.19
C ARG A 4 4.89 14.17 3.52
N ASN A 5 4.68 15.01 2.51
CA ASN A 5 4.32 16.42 2.67
C ASN A 5 2.90 16.74 2.21
N LEU A 6 2.05 15.72 2.05
CA LEU A 6 0.68 15.93 1.57
C LEU A 6 -0.14 16.84 2.48
N ASP A 7 0.00 16.68 3.78
CA ASP A 7 -0.77 17.41 4.78
C ASP A 7 -0.56 18.93 4.73
N LEU A 8 0.58 19.37 4.22
CA LEU A 8 0.95 20.79 4.23
C LEU A 8 0.19 21.62 3.20
N LYS A 9 -0.43 20.98 2.19
CA LYS A 9 -0.95 21.69 1.01
C LYS A 9 -2.39 21.33 0.66
N MET A 10 -3.00 20.34 1.32
CA MET A 10 -4.31 19.85 0.93
C MET A 10 -5.36 20.18 1.99
N GLU A 11 -6.48 20.71 1.53
CA GLU A 11 -7.63 21.00 2.40
C GLU A 11 -8.27 19.72 2.91
N PRO A 12 -8.75 19.69 4.17
CA PRO A 12 -9.51 18.56 4.68
C PRO A 12 -10.75 18.29 3.82
N MET A 13 -11.14 17.02 3.69
CA MET A 13 -12.37 16.61 3.01
C MET A 13 -12.54 17.21 1.61
N SER A 14 -11.45 17.28 0.85
CA SER A 14 -11.45 17.90 -0.48
C SER A 14 -11.48 16.90 -1.64
N PHE A 15 -11.26 15.59 -1.36
CA PHE A 15 -11.16 14.57 -2.40
C PHE A 15 -12.24 13.51 -2.27
N ASP A 16 -12.78 13.08 -3.42
CA ASP A 16 -13.77 12.00 -3.51
C ASP A 16 -13.14 10.61 -3.48
N GLY A 17 -11.87 10.51 -3.83
CA GLY A 17 -11.16 9.24 -3.84
C GLY A 17 -9.66 9.43 -3.84
N VAL A 18 -8.96 8.40 -3.39
CA VAL A 18 -7.50 8.34 -3.43
C VAL A 18 -7.08 7.02 -4.08
N ILE A 19 -6.02 7.06 -4.85
CA ILE A 19 -5.46 5.89 -5.52
C ILE A 19 -4.02 5.71 -5.07
N LEU A 20 -3.73 4.54 -4.49
CA LEU A 20 -2.41 4.18 -4.02
C LEU A 20 -1.98 2.90 -4.76
N SER A 21 -1.14 3.05 -5.77
CA SER A 21 -0.65 1.93 -6.56
C SER A 21 0.83 1.71 -6.29
N ASN A 22 1.15 0.58 -5.64
CA ASN A 22 2.52 0.21 -5.28
C ASN A 22 3.24 1.29 -4.46
N VAL A 23 2.53 1.89 -3.52
CA VAL A 23 3.06 2.99 -2.70
C VAL A 23 3.34 2.52 -1.28
N LEU A 24 2.35 1.93 -0.63
CA LEU A 24 2.42 1.65 0.81
C LEU A 24 3.39 0.51 1.15
N ASP A 25 3.56 -0.43 0.26
CA ASP A 25 4.44 -1.58 0.46
C ASP A 25 5.87 -1.37 -0.05
N VAL A 26 6.20 -0.15 -0.48
CA VAL A 26 7.58 0.21 -0.86
C VAL A 26 8.15 1.32 0.03
N MET A 27 7.56 1.54 1.19
CA MET A 27 8.02 2.52 2.17
C MET A 27 8.00 1.93 3.58
N PRO A 28 8.80 2.47 4.52
CA PRO A 28 8.78 2.03 5.91
C PRO A 28 7.40 2.17 6.55
N LYS A 29 7.14 1.36 7.56
CA LYS A 29 5.83 1.29 8.21
C LYS A 29 5.37 2.63 8.78
N ASP A 30 6.25 3.35 9.44
CA ASP A 30 5.92 4.65 10.04
C ASP A 30 5.54 5.69 8.99
N ILE A 31 6.24 5.69 7.86
CA ILE A 31 5.94 6.60 6.75
C ILE A 31 4.60 6.23 6.10
N SER A 32 4.36 4.93 5.86
CA SER A 32 3.08 4.49 5.29
C SER A 32 1.91 4.84 6.21
N THR A 33 2.07 4.73 7.52
CA THR A 33 1.05 5.10 8.49
C THR A 33 0.76 6.60 8.42
N THR A 34 1.78 7.44 8.33
CA THR A 34 1.62 8.88 8.19
C THR A 34 0.88 9.23 6.89
N VAL A 35 1.25 8.60 5.78
CA VAL A 35 0.59 8.82 4.49
C VAL A 35 -0.90 8.46 4.57
N ILE A 36 -1.23 7.31 5.15
CA ILE A 36 -2.62 6.88 5.30
C ILE A 36 -3.42 7.86 6.16
N ASP A 37 -2.86 8.30 7.27
CA ASP A 37 -3.52 9.25 8.16
C ASP A 37 -3.77 10.59 7.47
N ASP A 38 -2.81 11.09 6.71
CA ASP A 38 -2.95 12.32 5.96
C ASP A 38 -4.01 12.21 4.85
N LEU A 39 -4.04 11.08 4.15
CA LEU A 39 -5.03 10.85 3.10
C LEU A 39 -6.44 10.68 3.68
N GLU A 40 -6.56 10.05 4.84
CA GLU A 40 -7.85 9.92 5.53
C GLU A 40 -8.41 11.31 5.86
N ARG A 41 -7.57 12.24 6.26
CA ARG A 41 -7.95 13.61 6.57
C ARG A 41 -8.51 14.34 5.35
N VAL A 42 -7.94 14.14 4.15
CA VAL A 42 -8.34 14.87 2.95
C VAL A 42 -9.46 14.19 2.18
N LEU A 43 -9.78 12.94 2.48
CA LEU A 43 -10.84 12.19 1.82
C LEU A 43 -12.20 12.55 2.41
N LYS A 44 -13.18 12.82 1.54
CA LYS A 44 -14.55 13.09 1.97
C LYS A 44 -15.20 11.86 2.58
N PRO A 45 -16.10 12.02 3.58
CA PRO A 45 -16.98 10.93 3.99
C PRO A 45 -17.71 10.33 2.78
N GLY A 46 -17.71 9.01 2.70
CA GLY A 46 -18.26 8.32 1.52
C GLY A 46 -17.30 8.21 0.34
N GLY A 47 -16.11 8.79 0.45
CA GLY A 47 -15.09 8.67 -0.58
C GLY A 47 -14.46 7.30 -0.63
N TYR A 48 -13.68 7.05 -1.68
CA TYR A 48 -13.12 5.72 -1.95
C TYR A 48 -11.61 5.69 -1.82
N TRP A 49 -11.11 4.58 -1.27
CA TRP A 49 -9.71 4.20 -1.28
C TRP A 49 -9.52 3.10 -2.33
N PHE A 50 -8.65 3.33 -3.30
CA PHE A 50 -8.23 2.32 -4.27
C PHE A 50 -6.79 1.99 -3.98
N ILE A 51 -6.53 0.79 -3.46
CA ILE A 51 -5.22 0.41 -2.96
C ILE A 51 -4.75 -0.83 -3.70
N LYS A 52 -3.68 -0.68 -4.49
CA LYS A 52 -3.07 -1.78 -5.22
C LYS A 52 -1.74 -2.12 -4.54
N MET A 53 -1.58 -3.37 -4.15
CA MET A 53 -0.39 -3.89 -3.51
C MET A 53 0.32 -4.90 -4.40
N ASN A 54 1.64 -4.94 -4.30
CA ASN A 54 2.43 -5.98 -4.93
C ASN A 54 2.05 -7.36 -4.36
N PRO A 55 2.37 -8.45 -5.08
CA PRO A 55 2.14 -9.79 -4.54
C PRO A 55 2.85 -10.00 -3.21
N TYR A 56 2.33 -10.90 -2.39
CA TYR A 56 3.06 -11.41 -1.24
C TYR A 56 3.99 -12.52 -1.76
N TYR A 57 5.27 -12.23 -1.80
CA TYR A 57 6.25 -13.11 -2.42
C TYR A 57 6.70 -14.22 -1.49
N SER A 58 6.96 -15.40 -2.04
CA SER A 58 7.59 -16.51 -1.31
C SER A 58 9.07 -16.20 -1.06
N LYS A 59 9.67 -16.95 -0.15
CA LYS A 59 11.11 -16.84 0.11
C LYS A 59 11.93 -17.11 -1.15
N GLU A 60 11.53 -18.12 -1.93
CA GLU A 60 12.20 -18.49 -3.18
C GLU A 60 12.10 -17.37 -4.21
N GLU A 61 10.95 -16.73 -4.33
CA GLU A 61 10.78 -15.59 -5.23
C GLU A 61 11.66 -14.42 -4.84
N LEU A 62 11.70 -14.09 -3.54
CA LEU A 62 12.55 -13.01 -3.03
C LEU A 62 14.02 -13.28 -3.28
N GLU A 63 14.45 -14.52 -3.11
CA GLU A 63 15.83 -14.94 -3.41
C GLU A 63 16.12 -14.80 -4.92
N SER A 64 15.16 -15.18 -5.77
CA SER A 64 15.33 -15.06 -7.23
C SER A 64 15.46 -13.60 -7.68
N PHE A 65 14.85 -12.66 -6.96
CA PHE A 65 15.01 -11.22 -7.22
C PHE A 65 16.30 -10.65 -6.66
N GLU A 66 17.07 -11.47 -5.91
CA GLU A 66 18.26 -11.04 -5.20
C GLU A 66 17.98 -10.00 -4.11
N TYR A 67 16.77 -10.04 -3.54
CA TYR A 67 16.40 -9.18 -2.42
C TYR A 67 16.94 -9.75 -1.11
N LYS A 68 17.51 -8.88 -0.29
CA LYS A 68 18.05 -9.23 1.02
C LYS A 68 17.08 -8.81 2.11
N ASN A 69 16.85 -9.71 3.06
CA ASN A 69 16.06 -9.41 4.24
C ASN A 69 16.82 -8.44 5.14
N ALA A 70 16.29 -7.26 5.33
CA ALA A 70 16.87 -6.21 6.18
C ALA A 70 16.22 -6.15 7.57
N GLY A 71 15.33 -7.09 7.91
CA GLY A 71 14.56 -7.09 9.14
C GLY A 71 13.22 -6.36 8.99
N ASN A 72 12.31 -6.59 9.93
CA ASN A 72 10.99 -5.93 9.96
C ASN A 72 10.20 -6.10 8.66
N ASN A 73 10.33 -7.26 8.00
CA ASN A 73 9.68 -7.57 6.72
C ASN A 73 10.12 -6.65 5.57
N ILE A 74 11.24 -5.96 5.72
CA ILE A 74 11.81 -5.10 4.70
C ILE A 74 12.82 -5.88 3.88
N TYR A 75 12.75 -5.75 2.57
CA TYR A 75 13.66 -6.36 1.61
C TYR A 75 14.33 -5.29 0.77
N GLU A 76 15.62 -5.43 0.57
CA GLU A 76 16.42 -4.45 -0.15
C GLU A 76 17.32 -5.08 -1.19
N LYS A 77 17.75 -4.29 -2.15
CA LYS A 77 18.73 -4.66 -3.17
C LYS A 77 19.60 -3.44 -3.43
N ASP A 78 20.93 -3.65 -3.46
CA ASP A 78 21.89 -2.56 -3.65
C ASP A 78 21.73 -1.45 -2.61
N HIS A 79 21.42 -1.83 -1.36
CA HIS A 79 21.19 -0.93 -0.22
C HIS A 79 19.97 -0.02 -0.38
N ILE A 80 19.09 -0.34 -1.33
CA ILE A 80 17.85 0.41 -1.56
C ILE A 80 16.67 -0.47 -1.16
N MET A 81 15.77 0.06 -0.33
CA MET A 81 14.54 -0.63 0.02
C MET A 81 13.68 -0.84 -1.20
N ARG A 82 13.29 -2.10 -1.44
CA ARG A 82 12.47 -2.48 -2.59
C ARG A 82 11.05 -2.84 -2.19
N LEU A 83 10.86 -3.40 -1.00
CA LEU A 83 9.59 -3.96 -0.60
C LEU A 83 9.52 -4.12 0.92
N ARG A 84 8.35 -3.83 1.48
CA ARG A 84 7.98 -4.25 2.82
C ARG A 84 6.82 -5.24 2.69
N GLN A 85 7.10 -6.49 3.05
CA GLN A 85 6.10 -7.56 2.95
C GLN A 85 5.05 -7.42 4.03
N ALA A 86 3.78 -7.54 3.64
CA ALA A 86 2.68 -7.65 4.58
C ALA A 86 1.58 -8.51 3.96
N THR A 87 0.90 -9.28 4.79
CA THR A 87 -0.19 -10.15 4.33
C THR A 87 -1.39 -9.33 3.91
N THR A 88 -2.26 -9.92 3.11
CA THR A 88 -3.53 -9.31 2.73
C THR A 88 -4.37 -8.96 3.96
N ASN A 89 -4.40 -9.85 4.96
CA ASN A 89 -5.15 -9.60 6.19
C ASN A 89 -4.62 -8.39 6.96
N TYR A 90 -3.30 -8.19 6.98
CA TYR A 90 -2.72 -7.01 7.60
C TYR A 90 -3.28 -5.73 6.98
N TRP A 91 -3.32 -5.66 5.63
CA TRP A 91 -3.85 -4.49 4.94
C TRP A 91 -5.35 -4.34 5.12
N LYS A 92 -6.11 -5.43 5.08
CA LYS A 92 -7.55 -5.39 5.32
C LYS A 92 -7.89 -4.88 6.71
N GLU A 93 -7.19 -5.33 7.73
CA GLU A 93 -7.39 -4.85 9.10
C GLU A 93 -7.04 -3.37 9.22
N LYS A 94 -5.98 -2.94 8.56
CA LYS A 94 -5.55 -1.55 8.61
C LYS A 94 -6.60 -0.61 7.99
N PHE A 95 -7.19 -0.98 6.86
CA PHE A 95 -8.17 -0.13 6.18
C PHE A 95 -9.59 -0.30 6.70
N ALA A 96 -9.91 -1.39 7.38
CA ALA A 96 -11.24 -1.62 7.95
C ALA A 96 -11.66 -0.53 8.94
N ARG A 97 -10.72 0.10 9.59
CA ARG A 97 -10.99 1.20 10.53
C ARG A 97 -11.37 2.51 9.84
N PHE A 98 -11.12 2.65 8.55
CA PHE A 98 -11.42 3.86 7.78
C PHE A 98 -12.69 3.73 6.96
N GLY A 99 -13.19 2.51 6.75
CA GLY A 99 -14.38 2.32 5.93
C GLY A 99 -14.71 0.86 5.72
N LYS A 100 -15.60 0.65 4.75
CA LYS A 100 -16.13 -0.67 4.42
C LYS A 100 -15.47 -1.20 3.15
N GLU A 101 -15.02 -2.45 3.18
CA GLU A 101 -14.51 -3.12 1.99
C GLU A 101 -15.63 -3.29 0.97
N THR A 102 -15.43 -2.76 -0.24
CA THR A 102 -16.39 -2.88 -1.32
C THR A 102 -15.96 -3.88 -2.38
N ILE A 103 -14.66 -3.96 -2.65
CA ILE A 103 -14.09 -4.88 -3.64
C ILE A 103 -12.76 -5.40 -3.12
N TYR A 104 -12.52 -6.69 -3.34
CA TYR A 104 -11.20 -7.28 -3.24
C TYR A 104 -10.97 -8.16 -4.46
N LEU A 105 -9.86 -7.91 -5.18
CA LEU A 105 -9.47 -8.68 -6.35
C LEU A 105 -8.01 -9.08 -6.28
N GLU A 106 -7.69 -10.25 -6.82
CA GLU A 106 -6.33 -10.66 -7.08
C GLU A 106 -6.18 -10.82 -8.59
N PHE A 107 -5.06 -10.37 -9.13
CA PHE A 107 -4.83 -10.45 -10.57
C PHE A 107 -3.35 -10.56 -10.89
N GLU A 108 -3.06 -11.14 -12.04
CA GLU A 108 -1.71 -11.37 -12.55
C GLU A 108 -1.48 -10.53 -13.78
N TYR A 109 -0.31 -9.89 -13.87
CA TYR A 109 0.11 -9.27 -15.13
C TYR A 109 0.71 -10.31 -16.05
N PRO A 110 0.53 -10.19 -17.40
CA PRO A 110 1.12 -11.15 -18.34
C PRO A 110 2.65 -11.23 -18.27
N TRP A 111 3.31 -10.19 -17.77
CA TRP A 111 4.77 -10.11 -17.73
C TRP A 111 5.35 -10.35 -16.33
N GLN A 112 4.53 -10.65 -15.34
CA GLN A 112 4.97 -10.76 -13.95
C GLN A 112 4.26 -11.92 -13.26
N GLU A 113 5.01 -12.75 -12.55
CA GLU A 113 4.44 -13.80 -11.72
C GLU A 113 3.92 -13.22 -10.41
N GLY A 114 2.94 -13.89 -9.82
CA GLY A 114 2.35 -13.54 -8.55
C GLY A 114 1.08 -12.73 -8.66
N MET A 115 0.26 -12.82 -7.63
CA MET A 115 -1.06 -12.21 -7.60
C MET A 115 -0.99 -10.83 -6.97
N ASN A 116 -1.11 -9.79 -7.78
CA ASN A 116 -1.31 -8.43 -7.30
C ASN A 116 -2.66 -8.35 -6.59
N ARG A 117 -2.77 -7.48 -5.60
CA ARG A 117 -3.96 -7.35 -4.77
C ARG A 117 -4.54 -5.96 -4.95
N LEU A 118 -5.84 -5.90 -5.25
CA LEU A 118 -6.59 -4.63 -5.30
C LEU A 118 -7.63 -4.64 -4.18
N LEU A 119 -7.54 -3.66 -3.31
CA LEU A 119 -8.48 -3.45 -2.22
C LEU A 119 -9.19 -2.12 -2.45
N VAL A 120 -10.52 -2.14 -2.39
CA VAL A 120 -11.32 -0.92 -2.49
C VAL A 120 -12.16 -0.79 -1.23
N TYR A 121 -12.02 0.34 -0.56
CA TYR A 121 -12.76 0.67 0.66
C TYR A 121 -13.54 1.96 0.45
N GLN A 122 -14.71 2.03 1.03
CA GLN A 122 -15.51 3.24 1.05
C GLN A 122 -15.56 3.79 2.47
N SER A 123 -15.15 5.01 2.59
CA SER A 123 -15.14 5.73 3.87
C SER A 123 -16.54 5.94 4.43
#